data_fcd64ba92ac427cb09b78b09cd53ebb8
#
_entry.id   fcd64ba92ac427cb09b78b09cd53ebb8
#
_cell.length_a   1.000
_cell.length_b   1.000
_cell.length_c   1.000
_cell.angle_alpha   90.00
_cell.angle_beta   90.00
_cell.angle_gamma   90.00
#
_symmetry.space_group_name_H-M   'P 1'
#
loop_
_entity.id
_entity.type
_entity.pdbx_description
1 polymer ?
#
loop_
_entity_poly.entity_id
_entity_poly.type
_entity_poly.pdbx_seq_one_letter_code
_entity_poly.pdbx_strand_id
1 'polypeptide(L)'
;MDEDRVRASAQAVGDALVAGNIEGAIEHLSPELKRNLGEVVAMLPLPATEATVESVERGGSSVVVVVRVIGETDEVQLQTRWKDRDGEPKIVEVSHLSRTERAGTEEVEGQAGEGGPEGSEPA
;
A
#
# COMPACT_ATOMS: atom_id res chain seq x y z
N MET A 1 -5.46 -18.44 11.01
CA MET A 1 -5.62 -16.98 11.02
C MET A 1 -6.86 -16.62 10.24
N ASP A 2 -7.68 -15.78 10.80
CA ASP A 2 -8.99 -15.41 10.25
C ASP A 2 -8.82 -14.30 9.22
N GLU A 3 -9.40 -14.47 8.03
CA GLU A 3 -9.31 -13.47 6.96
C GLU A 3 -9.98 -12.15 7.35
N ASP A 4 -11.08 -12.21 8.10
CA ASP A 4 -11.76 -11.01 8.56
C ASP A 4 -10.87 -10.22 9.52
N ARG A 5 -10.13 -10.92 10.36
CA ARG A 5 -9.20 -10.28 11.28
C ARG A 5 -8.04 -9.63 10.53
N VAL A 6 -7.55 -10.30 9.49
CA VAL A 6 -6.48 -9.73 8.65
C VAL A 6 -6.99 -8.51 7.91
N ARG A 7 -8.20 -8.58 7.37
CA ARG A 7 -8.81 -7.43 6.69
C ARG A 7 -8.92 -6.23 7.63
N ALA A 8 -9.38 -6.47 8.85
CA ALA A 8 -9.51 -5.40 9.85
C ALA A 8 -8.16 -4.82 10.20
N SER A 9 -7.14 -5.66 10.35
CA SER A 9 -5.79 -5.19 10.64
C SER A 9 -5.20 -4.40 9.48
N ALA A 10 -5.45 -4.85 8.24
CA ALA A 10 -4.97 -4.13 7.06
C ALA A 10 -5.64 -2.77 6.94
N GLN A 11 -6.95 -2.70 7.22
CA GLN A 11 -7.65 -1.42 7.20
C GLN A 11 -7.11 -0.49 8.30
N ALA A 12 -6.79 -1.04 9.46
CA ALA A 12 -6.21 -0.25 10.56
C ALA A 12 -4.86 0.35 10.16
N VAL A 13 -4.04 -0.41 9.42
CA VAL A 13 -2.78 0.10 8.89
C VAL A 13 -3.06 1.27 7.95
N GLY A 14 -4.01 1.10 7.04
CA GLY A 14 -4.37 2.15 6.10
C GLY A 14 -4.86 3.41 6.81
N ASP A 15 -5.73 3.23 7.80
CA ASP A 15 -6.28 4.35 8.58
C ASP A 15 -5.16 5.08 9.33
N ALA A 16 -4.19 4.33 9.86
CA ALA A 16 -3.05 4.93 10.56
C ALA A 16 -2.20 5.77 9.62
N LEU A 17 -1.98 5.28 8.38
CA LEU A 17 -1.22 6.03 7.38
C LEU A 17 -1.92 7.33 7.03
N VAL A 18 -3.24 7.30 6.86
CA VAL A 18 -4.02 8.49 6.53
C VAL A 18 -4.01 9.49 7.69
N ALA A 19 -4.03 8.98 8.91
CA ALA A 19 -4.00 9.82 10.10
C ALA A 19 -2.61 10.38 10.41
N GLY A 20 -1.58 9.93 9.69
CA GLY A 20 -0.20 10.32 9.97
C GLY A 20 0.40 9.60 11.16
N ASN A 21 -0.24 8.53 11.62
CA ASN A 21 0.21 7.74 12.75
C ASN A 21 1.09 6.60 12.25
N ILE A 22 2.33 6.93 11.90
CA ILE A 22 3.25 5.94 11.35
C ILE A 22 3.56 4.84 12.36
N GLU A 23 3.66 5.18 13.64
CA GLU A 23 3.93 4.17 14.68
C GLU A 23 2.83 3.13 14.74
N GLY A 24 1.57 3.56 14.62
CA GLY A 24 0.45 2.63 14.62
C GLY A 24 0.48 1.71 13.42
N ALA A 25 0.91 2.23 12.27
CA ALA A 25 1.02 1.42 11.06
C ALA A 25 2.13 0.37 11.20
N ILE A 26 3.30 0.75 11.71
CA ILE A 26 4.45 -0.17 11.76
C ILE A 26 4.31 -1.24 12.83
N GLU A 27 3.38 -1.09 13.76
CA GLU A 27 3.11 -2.13 14.75
C GLU A 27 2.70 -3.45 14.10
N HIS A 28 2.12 -3.38 12.91
CA HIS A 28 1.67 -4.57 12.20
C HIS A 28 2.75 -5.24 11.36
N LEU A 29 3.95 -4.66 11.32
CA LEU A 29 5.06 -5.23 10.55
C LEU A 29 5.76 -6.31 11.38
N SER A 30 6.23 -7.36 10.67
CA SER A 30 7.06 -8.37 11.31
C SER A 30 8.39 -7.74 11.73
N PRO A 31 9.13 -8.39 12.66
CA PRO A 31 10.44 -7.86 13.04
C PRO A 31 11.39 -7.71 11.86
N GLU A 32 11.29 -8.62 10.87
CA GLU A 32 12.12 -8.55 9.66
C GLU A 32 11.84 -7.28 8.87
N LEU A 33 10.57 -6.93 8.70
CA LEU A 33 10.21 -5.72 7.97
C LEU A 33 10.55 -4.46 8.76
N LYS A 34 10.47 -4.52 10.08
CA LYS A 34 10.85 -3.36 10.90
C LYS A 34 12.33 -3.02 10.74
N ARG A 35 13.17 -4.03 10.48
CA ARG A 35 14.60 -3.79 10.22
C ARG A 35 14.83 -3.08 8.90
N ASN A 36 13.88 -3.20 7.96
CA ASN A 36 13.97 -2.57 6.65
C ASN A 36 12.93 -1.45 6.51
N LEU A 37 12.62 -0.79 7.60
CA LEU A 37 11.55 0.19 7.65
C LEU A 37 11.70 1.30 6.62
N GLY A 38 12.92 1.76 6.38
CA GLY A 38 13.16 2.80 5.39
C GLY A 38 12.69 2.41 4.01
N GLU A 39 12.92 1.14 3.62
CA GLU A 39 12.48 0.63 2.32
C GLU A 39 10.97 0.52 2.26
N VAL A 40 10.34 0.09 3.36
CA VAL A 40 8.89 -0.02 3.40
C VAL A 40 8.24 1.35 3.28
N VAL A 41 8.75 2.33 4.03
CA VAL A 41 8.22 3.69 4.00
C VAL A 41 8.41 4.31 2.61
N ALA A 42 9.52 3.99 1.95
CA ALA A 42 9.79 4.53 0.61
C ALA A 42 8.80 4.04 -0.44
N MET A 43 8.09 2.93 -0.17
CA MET A 43 7.07 2.42 -1.07
C MET A 43 5.75 3.18 -0.96
N LEU A 44 5.58 4.00 0.07
CA LEU A 44 4.31 4.62 0.39
C LEU A 44 4.24 6.05 -0.14
N PRO A 45 3.08 6.46 -0.70
CA PRO A 45 2.89 7.86 -1.11
C PRO A 45 2.44 8.66 0.11
N LEU A 46 3.41 9.15 0.87
CA LEU A 46 3.12 9.92 2.09
C LEU A 46 3.29 11.41 1.84
N PRO A 47 2.46 12.25 2.42
CA PRO A 47 1.33 11.90 3.29
C PRO A 47 0.19 11.27 2.49
N ALA A 48 -0.44 10.26 3.09
CA ALA A 48 -1.54 9.56 2.45
C ALA A 48 -2.85 10.28 2.76
N THR A 49 -3.72 10.35 1.76
CA THR A 49 -5.04 10.98 1.91
C THR A 49 -6.15 9.94 1.99
N GLU A 50 -5.89 8.73 1.50
CA GLU A 50 -6.90 7.68 1.50
C GLU A 50 -6.21 6.32 1.42
N ALA A 51 -6.78 5.31 2.06
CA ALA A 51 -6.27 3.95 1.97
C ALA A 51 -7.46 2.99 2.01
N THR A 52 -7.47 2.02 1.11
CA THR A 52 -8.59 1.09 0.93
C THR A 52 -8.06 -0.33 0.74
N VAL A 53 -8.64 -1.28 1.47
CA VAL A 53 -8.37 -2.70 1.24
C VAL A 53 -9.17 -3.12 0.00
N GLU A 54 -8.48 -3.58 -1.03
CA GLU A 54 -9.12 -3.95 -2.30
C GLU A 54 -9.40 -5.43 -2.41
N SER A 55 -8.54 -6.27 -1.86
CA SER A 55 -8.79 -7.72 -1.89
C SER A 55 -8.08 -8.40 -0.74
N VAL A 56 -8.63 -9.55 -0.35
CA VAL A 56 -8.07 -10.41 0.69
C VAL A 56 -8.18 -11.83 0.16
N GLU A 57 -7.04 -12.53 0.05
CA GLU A 57 -7.01 -13.89 -0.47
C GLU A 57 -6.13 -14.75 0.42
N ARG A 58 -6.63 -15.92 0.75
CA ARG A 58 -5.84 -16.88 1.50
C ARG A 58 -4.94 -17.67 0.54
N GLY A 59 -3.68 -17.82 0.92
CA GLY A 59 -2.71 -18.60 0.16
C GLY A 59 -1.91 -19.49 1.10
N GLY A 60 -2.35 -20.71 1.34
CA GLY A 60 -1.69 -21.62 2.25
C GLY A 60 -1.75 -21.10 3.68
N SER A 61 -0.59 -20.91 4.30
CA SER A 61 -0.52 -20.44 5.69
C SER A 61 -0.50 -18.93 5.80
N SER A 62 -0.66 -18.22 4.68
CA SER A 62 -0.63 -16.76 4.68
C SER A 62 -1.91 -16.20 4.08
N VAL A 63 -2.13 -14.90 4.30
CA VAL A 63 -3.22 -14.17 3.67
C VAL A 63 -2.59 -13.01 2.93
N VAL A 64 -2.97 -12.83 1.67
CA VAL A 64 -2.45 -11.76 0.82
C VAL A 64 -3.52 -10.69 0.72
N VAL A 65 -3.15 -9.46 1.06
CA VAL A 65 -4.08 -8.33 1.03
C VAL A 65 -3.51 -7.28 0.09
N VAL A 66 -4.34 -6.82 -0.84
CA VAL A 66 -3.98 -5.70 -1.71
C VAL A 66 -4.61 -4.45 -1.14
N VAL A 67 -3.79 -3.45 -0.90
CA VAL A 67 -4.23 -2.17 -0.33
C VAL A 67 -3.88 -1.07 -1.32
N ARG A 68 -4.84 -0.22 -1.62
CA ARG A 68 -4.61 0.96 -2.44
C ARG A 68 -4.40 2.15 -1.51
N VAL A 69 -3.29 2.85 -1.69
CA VAL A 69 -2.95 4.04 -0.89
C VAL A 69 -2.83 5.21 -1.84
N ILE A 70 -3.56 6.26 -1.55
CA ILE A 70 -3.58 7.48 -2.37
C ILE A 70 -2.89 8.58 -1.60
N GLY A 71 -1.86 9.17 -2.22
CA GLY A 71 -1.17 10.33 -1.69
C GLY A 71 -1.57 11.58 -2.45
N GLU A 72 -0.84 12.66 -2.24
CA GLU A 72 -1.14 13.94 -2.91
C GLU A 72 -0.77 13.91 -4.38
N THR A 73 0.28 13.18 -4.74
CA THR A 73 0.78 13.15 -6.11
C THR A 73 0.75 11.78 -6.75
N ASP A 74 0.64 10.72 -5.96
CA ASP A 74 0.66 9.35 -6.50
C ASP A 74 -0.40 8.48 -5.85
N GLU A 75 -0.68 7.39 -6.55
CA GLU A 75 -1.55 6.33 -6.05
C GLU A 75 -0.78 5.03 -6.22
N VAL A 76 -0.76 4.19 -5.20
CA VAL A 76 0.02 2.96 -5.19
C VAL A 76 -0.89 1.81 -4.80
N GLN A 77 -0.74 0.67 -5.47
CA GLN A 77 -1.33 -0.58 -4.98
C GLN A 77 -0.19 -1.42 -4.40
N LEU A 78 -0.37 -1.83 -3.17
CA LEU A 78 0.60 -2.65 -2.46
C LEU A 78 0.04 -4.02 -2.21
N GLN A 79 0.84 -5.03 -2.45
CA GLN A 79 0.50 -6.39 -2.05
C GLN A 79 1.21 -6.68 -0.74
N THR A 80 0.44 -7.01 0.29
CA THR A 80 0.97 -7.33 1.61
C THR A 80 0.67 -8.79 1.91
N ARG A 81 1.66 -9.50 2.42
CA ARG A 81 1.49 -10.89 2.84
C ARG A 81 1.51 -10.91 4.36
N TRP A 82 0.48 -11.53 4.92
CA TRP A 82 0.27 -11.57 6.36
C TRP A 82 0.41 -12.99 6.85
N LYS A 83 1.03 -13.16 8.01
CA LYS A 83 1.14 -14.45 8.68
C LYS A 83 0.88 -14.26 10.16
N ASP A 84 0.48 -15.36 10.80
CA ASP A 84 0.29 -15.39 12.24
C ASP A 84 1.67 -15.40 12.90
N ARG A 85 1.89 -14.42 13.79
CA ARG A 85 3.10 -14.36 14.61
C ARG A 85 2.63 -14.22 16.05
N ASP A 86 2.77 -15.28 16.82
CA ASP A 86 2.40 -15.30 18.23
C ASP A 86 0.93 -14.92 18.44
N GLY A 87 0.06 -15.42 17.58
CA GLY A 87 -1.37 -15.20 17.70
C GLY A 87 -1.89 -13.91 17.10
N GLU A 88 -1.03 -13.14 16.43
CA GLU A 88 -1.41 -11.87 15.81
C GLU A 88 -1.03 -11.84 14.34
N PRO A 89 -1.90 -11.27 13.50
CA PRO A 89 -1.53 -11.13 12.10
C PRO A 89 -0.47 -10.03 11.94
N LYS A 90 0.62 -10.37 11.24
CA LYS A 90 1.70 -9.44 10.96
C LYS A 90 2.05 -9.48 9.48
N ILE A 91 2.42 -8.32 8.94
CA ILE A 91 2.87 -8.22 7.56
C ILE A 91 4.30 -8.74 7.50
N VAL A 92 4.52 -9.75 6.66
CA VAL A 92 5.86 -10.34 6.49
C VAL A 92 6.49 -9.96 5.16
N GLU A 93 5.70 -9.41 4.22
CA GLU A 93 6.22 -9.03 2.92
C GLU A 93 5.35 -7.92 2.34
N VAL A 94 5.99 -6.93 1.71
CA VAL A 94 5.31 -5.83 1.04
C VAL A 94 5.94 -5.65 -0.33
N SER A 95 5.11 -5.55 -1.37
CA SER A 95 5.62 -5.28 -2.71
C SER A 95 4.65 -4.36 -3.45
N HIS A 96 5.19 -3.61 -4.40
CA HIS A 96 4.37 -2.78 -5.28
C HIS A 96 3.71 -3.65 -6.35
N LEU A 97 2.41 -3.47 -6.56
CA LEU A 97 1.74 -4.01 -7.74
C LEU A 97 1.68 -2.95 -8.83
N SER A 98 1.43 -1.70 -8.44
CA SER A 98 1.37 -0.61 -9.41
C SER A 98 1.64 0.71 -8.70
N ARG A 99 2.07 1.68 -9.46
CA ARG A 99 2.22 3.06 -8.98
C ARG A 99 1.80 3.98 -10.10
N THR A 100 0.85 4.85 -9.82
CA THR A 100 0.32 5.79 -10.80
C THR A 100 0.47 7.19 -10.26
N GLU A 101 1.08 8.06 -11.05
CA GLU A 101 1.19 9.47 -10.71
C GLU A 101 -0.17 10.13 -10.90
N ARG A 102 -0.56 10.91 -9.92
CA ARG A 102 -1.79 11.69 -10.03
C ARG A 102 -1.39 13.05 -10.58
N ALA A 103 -1.59 13.22 -11.84
CA ALA A 103 -1.26 14.47 -12.50
C ALA A 103 -2.20 15.54 -11.98
N GLY A 104 -1.75 16.34 -11.54
CA GLY A 104 -2.64 17.33 -11.05
C GLY A 104 -3.36 17.92 -12.19
N THR A 105 -2.91 17.08 -12.17
CA THR A 105 -3.15 17.02 -12.62
C THR A 105 -3.59 17.17 -13.40
N GLU A 106 -3.47 17.20 -13.72
CA GLU A 106 -3.68 17.09 -14.59
C GLU A 106 -3.78 16.87 -15.26
N GLU A 107 -3.58 16.97 -15.63
CA GLU A 107 -3.52 16.57 -16.52
C GLU A 107 -3.44 16.16 -17.11
N VAL A 108 -3.24 16.44 -17.40
CA VAL A 108 -2.96 15.90 -18.33
C VAL A 108 -2.71 15.42 -18.74
N GLU A 109 -2.47 15.56 -18.95
CA GLU A 109 -2.00 14.95 -19.77
C GLU A 109 -1.60 14.25 -19.93
N GLY A 110 -1.45 14.42 -19.73
CA GLY A 110 -0.82 13.71 -20.48
C GLY A 110 -0.49 13.04 -20.25
N GLN A 111 -0.43 13.27 -20.29
CA GLN A 111 0.00 12.65 -20.77
C GLN A 111 0.29 12.06 -20.80
N ALA A 112 0.52 12.33 -20.58
CA ALA A 112 0.91 11.75 -21.19
C ALA A 112 1.18 11.20 -21.14
N GLY A 113 0.98 11.87 -20.84
CA GLY A 113 1.38 11.38 -21.51
C GLY A 113 1.46 10.86 -21.18
N GLU A 114 1.55 11.08 -21.11
CA GLU A 114 1.81 10.62 -21.62
C GLU A 114 1.87 10.15 -21.82
N GLY A 115 2.03 10.84 -21.15
CA GLY A 115 2.22 10.52 -21.87
C GLY A 115 2.21 10.21 -21.84
N GLY A 116 2.38 10.72 -21.73
CA GLY A 116 2.50 10.63 -22.48
C GLY A 116 2.44 10.39 -22.48
N PRO A 117 2.82 10.46 -22.63
CA PRO A 117 2.74 10.47 -23.32
C PRO A 117 2.50 10.13 -23.42
N GLU A 118 2.82 10.56 -23.43
CA GLU A 118 2.61 10.45 -24.30
C GLU A 118 2.48 10.15 -24.69
N GLY A 119 2.64 10.62 -24.31
CA GLY A 119 2.62 10.56 -25.22
C GLY A 119 2.37 10.39 -25.40
N SER A 120 2.57 10.83 -25.46
CA SER A 120 2.35 10.88 -26.22
C SER A 120 2.07 10.87 -26.61
N GLU A 121 2.17 11.41 -26.82
CA GLU A 121 1.95 11.56 -27.59
C GLU A 121 1.97 11.39 -28.12
N PRO A 122 2.13 11.97 -28.32
CA PRO A 122 2.20 11.96 -28.95
C PRO A 122 2.13 11.75 -29.34
N ALA A 123 2.20 12.14 -29.50
CA ALA A 123 2.24 11.86 -29.99
C ALA A 123 2.03 11.73 -30.33
#